data_e3fb5d86bc56dee0ef9b8788cbdcfa2e
#
_entry.id   e3fb5d86bc56dee0ef9b8788cbdcfa2e
#
_cell.length_a   1.000
_cell.length_b   1.000
_cell.length_c   1.000
_cell.angle_alpha   90.00
_cell.angle_beta   90.00
_cell.angle_gamma   90.00
#
_symmetry.space_group_name_H-M   'P 1'
#
loop_
_entity.id
_entity.type
_entity.pdbx_description
1 polymer ?
#
loop_
_entity_poly.entity_id
_entity_poly.type
_entity_poly.pdbx_seq_one_letter_code
_entity_poly.pdbx_strand_id
1 'polypeptide(L)'
;METLTSRILLKPTDPERSRAFYRDQLGLPIYREFGTGPERGTVFFLGGGGLLELSGRADEPAGPAIALWLQVRDVKKTHRDLLAADVPVTREPQREPWGLEEMWIEDPDGIKIAVIEIPEDHPLRGRR
;
A
#
# COMPACT_ATOMS: atom_id res chain seq x y z
N MET A 1 -13.03 -23.29 5.75
CA MET A 1 -11.76 -22.74 6.24
C MET A 1 -12.05 -21.51 7.11
N GLU A 2 -11.54 -21.50 8.31
CA GLU A 2 -11.63 -20.33 9.18
C GLU A 2 -10.31 -19.58 9.19
N THR A 3 -10.33 -18.30 8.84
CA THR A 3 -9.11 -17.47 8.87
C THR A 3 -9.17 -16.52 10.05
N LEU A 4 -8.11 -16.48 10.86
CA LEU A 4 -8.02 -15.61 12.03
C LEU A 4 -7.32 -14.29 11.72
N THR A 5 -6.32 -14.34 10.87
CA THR A 5 -5.62 -13.14 10.41
C THR A 5 -5.17 -13.35 8.96
N SER A 6 -4.70 -12.30 8.32
CA SER A 6 -4.19 -12.40 6.95
C SER A 6 -3.00 -11.49 6.75
N ARG A 7 -2.13 -11.87 5.82
CA ARG A 7 -0.91 -11.13 5.55
C ARG A 7 -0.53 -11.33 4.10
N ILE A 8 -0.18 -10.24 3.42
CA ILE A 8 0.40 -10.30 2.08
C ILE A 8 1.91 -10.38 2.24
N LEU A 9 2.52 -11.33 1.56
CA LEU A 9 3.97 -11.53 1.62
C LEU A 9 4.60 -11.04 0.32
N LEU A 10 5.52 -10.09 0.41
CA LEU A 10 6.26 -9.56 -0.73
C LEU A 10 7.75 -9.78 -0.51
N LYS A 11 8.42 -10.22 -1.58
CA LYS A 11 9.88 -10.28 -1.63
C LYS A 11 10.36 -9.14 -2.51
N PRO A 12 10.92 -8.07 -1.93
CA PRO A 12 11.37 -6.94 -2.73
C PRO A 12 12.71 -7.23 -3.40
N THR A 13 12.97 -6.58 -4.53
CA THR A 13 14.29 -6.70 -5.18
C THR A 13 15.34 -5.91 -4.42
N ASP A 14 14.94 -4.83 -3.76
CA ASP A 14 15.81 -4.00 -2.92
C ASP A 14 15.11 -3.79 -1.57
N PRO A 15 15.38 -4.64 -0.57
CA PRO A 15 14.66 -4.59 0.70
C PRO A 15 14.73 -3.24 1.41
N GLU A 16 15.90 -2.57 1.42
CA GLU A 16 16.03 -1.28 2.08
C GLU A 16 15.19 -0.20 1.40
N ARG A 17 15.19 -0.19 0.06
CA ARG A 17 14.42 0.78 -0.71
C ARG A 17 12.92 0.57 -0.53
N SER A 18 12.46 -0.67 -0.59
CA SER A 18 11.05 -0.99 -0.41
C SER A 18 10.59 -0.70 1.02
N ARG A 19 11.43 -1.03 2.02
CA ARG A 19 11.12 -0.72 3.41
C ARG A 19 10.99 0.80 3.62
N ALA A 20 11.91 1.58 3.06
CA ALA A 20 11.84 3.04 3.16
C ALA A 20 10.59 3.60 2.48
N PHE A 21 10.19 3.02 1.35
CA PHE A 21 8.97 3.44 0.67
C PHE A 21 7.74 3.28 1.56
N TYR A 22 7.52 2.08 2.09
CA TYR A 22 6.33 1.81 2.90
C TYR A 22 6.38 2.50 4.26
N ARG A 23 7.55 2.54 4.88
CA ARG A 23 7.71 3.16 6.20
C ARG A 23 7.70 4.68 6.15
N ASP A 24 8.54 5.26 5.27
CA ASP A 24 8.81 6.71 5.30
C ASP A 24 7.95 7.48 4.32
N GLN A 25 7.79 6.99 3.10
CA GLN A 25 7.03 7.70 2.08
C GLN A 25 5.53 7.50 2.23
N LEU A 26 5.06 6.27 2.44
CA LEU A 26 3.65 6.01 2.73
C LEU A 26 3.30 6.22 4.19
N GLY A 27 4.28 6.14 5.09
CA GLY A 27 4.03 6.34 6.52
C GLY A 27 3.24 5.23 7.17
N LEU A 28 3.34 3.99 6.68
CA LEU A 28 2.61 2.88 7.28
C LEU A 28 3.24 2.49 8.61
N PRO A 29 2.43 2.28 9.66
CA PRO A 29 2.97 1.84 10.95
C PRO A 29 3.53 0.43 10.86
N ILE A 30 4.59 0.18 11.60
CA ILE A 30 5.21 -1.14 11.67
C ILE A 30 4.53 -1.94 12.78
N TYR A 31 4.06 -3.14 12.43
CA TYR A 31 3.54 -4.09 13.39
C TYR A 31 4.68 -4.81 14.14
N ARG A 32 5.67 -5.33 13.40
CA ARG A 32 6.85 -5.96 13.98
C ARG A 32 7.95 -6.11 12.94
N GLU A 33 9.16 -6.33 13.44
CA GLU A 33 10.29 -6.74 12.61
C GLU A 33 10.87 -8.04 13.17
N PHE A 34 11.46 -8.85 12.30
CA PHE A 34 12.10 -10.10 12.71
C PHE A 34 13.31 -10.39 11.82
N GLY A 35 14.25 -11.17 12.37
CA GLY A 35 15.51 -11.43 11.68
C GLY A 35 16.47 -10.26 11.80
N THR A 36 17.55 -10.30 11.03
CA THR A 36 18.60 -9.30 11.06
C THR A 36 19.06 -8.98 9.63
N GLY A 37 19.78 -7.86 9.50
CA GLY A 37 20.39 -7.46 8.25
C GLY A 37 19.44 -6.77 7.29
N PRO A 38 19.92 -6.50 6.05
CA PRO A 38 19.15 -5.75 5.05
C PRO A 38 17.87 -6.47 4.61
N GLU A 39 17.85 -7.81 4.68
CA GLU A 39 16.71 -8.62 4.24
C GLU A 39 15.81 -9.04 5.39
N ARG A 40 15.95 -8.39 6.55
CA ARG A 40 15.07 -8.67 7.69
C ARG A 40 13.61 -8.47 7.33
N GLY A 41 12.74 -9.22 7.99
CA GLY A 41 11.30 -9.08 7.80
C GLY A 41 10.77 -7.85 8.49
N THR A 42 9.95 -7.08 7.77
CA THR A 42 9.23 -5.94 8.33
C THR A 42 7.76 -6.09 7.97
N VAL A 43 6.90 -6.08 8.97
CA VAL A 43 5.45 -6.23 8.79
C VAL A 43 4.79 -4.89 9.08
N PHE A 44 4.03 -4.40 8.11
CA PHE A 44 3.31 -3.13 8.21
C PHE A 44 1.82 -3.35 8.39
N PHE A 45 1.19 -2.44 9.12
CA PHE A 45 -0.28 -2.37 9.13
C PHE A 45 -0.77 -1.71 7.84
N LEU A 46 -1.75 -2.36 7.18
CA LEU A 46 -2.42 -1.77 6.02
C LEU A 46 -3.75 -1.10 6.35
N GLY A 47 -4.15 -1.13 7.63
CA GLY A 47 -5.49 -0.73 8.05
C GLY A 47 -6.46 -1.90 7.95
N GLY A 48 -7.60 -1.78 8.63
CA GLY A 48 -8.66 -2.79 8.58
C GLY A 48 -8.25 -4.21 8.97
N GLY A 49 -7.16 -4.38 9.72
CA GLY A 49 -6.66 -5.69 10.10
C GLY A 49 -5.76 -6.35 9.06
N GLY A 50 -5.58 -5.75 7.88
CA GLY A 50 -4.65 -6.26 6.87
C GLY A 50 -3.20 -5.96 7.22
N LEU A 51 -2.31 -6.88 6.86
CA LEU A 51 -0.88 -6.74 7.09
C LEU A 51 -0.11 -6.94 5.79
N LEU A 52 1.03 -6.25 5.67
CA LEU A 52 1.96 -6.41 4.56
C LEU A 52 3.32 -6.76 5.13
N GLU A 53 3.87 -7.89 4.72
CA GLU A 53 5.20 -8.31 5.14
C GLU A 53 6.18 -8.18 3.99
N LEU A 54 7.27 -7.44 4.23
CA LEU A 54 8.43 -7.46 3.35
C LEU A 54 9.46 -8.36 4.00
N SER A 55 9.85 -9.44 3.32
CA SER A 55 10.85 -10.37 3.85
C SER A 55 11.59 -11.04 2.72
N GLY A 56 12.90 -11.26 2.94
CA GLY A 56 13.78 -11.83 1.94
C GLY A 56 14.08 -10.86 0.81
N ARG A 57 14.58 -11.41 -0.29
CA ARG A 57 14.94 -10.64 -1.48
C ARG A 57 14.64 -11.46 -2.72
N ALA A 58 14.04 -10.84 -3.72
CA ALA A 58 13.76 -11.46 -5.01
C ALA A 58 14.78 -11.00 -6.05
N ASP A 59 15.05 -11.85 -7.04
CA ASP A 59 15.92 -11.49 -8.15
C ASP A 59 15.18 -10.63 -9.17
N GLU A 60 13.85 -10.78 -9.24
CA GLU A 60 13.01 -10.04 -10.18
C GLU A 60 11.81 -9.45 -9.47
N PRO A 61 11.32 -8.28 -9.92
CA PRO A 61 10.17 -7.63 -9.30
C PRO A 61 8.89 -8.43 -9.51
N ALA A 62 7.99 -8.39 -8.52
CA ALA A 62 6.66 -8.98 -8.64
C ALA A 62 5.86 -8.31 -9.76
N GLY A 63 6.09 -7.01 -9.93
CA GLY A 63 5.62 -6.27 -11.09
C GLY A 63 4.13 -6.05 -11.15
N PRO A 64 3.59 -5.69 -12.34
CA PRO A 64 2.26 -5.08 -12.41
C PRO A 64 1.10 -6.07 -12.37
N ALA A 65 1.35 -7.37 -12.23
CA ALA A 65 0.28 -8.37 -12.17
C ALA A 65 -0.45 -8.39 -10.83
N ILE A 66 0.10 -7.71 -9.82
CA ILE A 66 -0.51 -7.61 -8.50
C ILE A 66 -0.73 -6.14 -8.15
N ALA A 67 -1.79 -5.87 -7.42
CA ALA A 67 -2.09 -4.52 -6.96
C ALA A 67 -2.59 -4.56 -5.52
N LEU A 68 -2.36 -3.47 -4.80
CA LEU A 68 -2.94 -3.24 -3.48
C LEU A 68 -4.08 -2.23 -3.62
N TRP A 69 -5.12 -2.40 -2.82
CA TRP A 69 -6.26 -1.50 -2.76
C TRP A 69 -6.32 -0.96 -1.34
N LEU A 70 -6.05 0.33 -1.18
CA LEU A 70 -5.97 0.97 0.13
C LEU A 70 -7.00 2.09 0.23
N GLN A 71 -7.90 2.00 1.18
CA GLN A 71 -8.87 3.05 1.43
C GLN A 71 -8.25 4.11 2.34
N VAL A 72 -8.42 5.39 1.96
CA VAL A 72 -8.02 6.54 2.77
C VAL A 72 -9.24 7.41 3.05
N ARG A 73 -9.12 8.27 4.03
CA ARG A 73 -10.22 9.15 4.42
C ARG A 73 -10.42 10.27 3.41
N ASP A 74 -9.34 10.81 2.85
CA ASP A 74 -9.35 11.99 1.97
C ASP A 74 -8.25 11.81 0.93
N VAL A 75 -8.65 11.43 -0.30
CA VAL A 75 -7.68 11.11 -1.36
C VAL A 75 -6.91 12.34 -1.83
N LYS A 76 -7.54 13.52 -1.81
CA LYS A 76 -6.85 14.76 -2.25
C LYS A 76 -5.79 15.17 -1.26
N LYS A 77 -6.08 15.06 0.04
CA LYS A 77 -5.07 15.31 1.06
C LYS A 77 -3.94 14.30 0.97
N THR A 78 -4.27 13.03 0.81
CA THR A 78 -3.27 11.97 0.65
C THR A 78 -2.40 12.24 -0.58
N HIS A 79 -3.00 12.70 -1.68
CA HIS A 79 -2.24 13.06 -2.88
C HIS A 79 -1.18 14.13 -2.58
N ARG A 80 -1.59 15.19 -1.89
CA ARG A 80 -0.63 16.25 -1.51
C ARG A 80 0.48 15.71 -0.61
N ASP A 81 0.14 14.87 0.35
CA ASP A 81 1.12 14.30 1.27
C ASP A 81 2.12 13.40 0.54
N LEU A 82 1.64 12.60 -0.40
CA LEU A 82 2.49 11.70 -1.18
C LEU A 82 3.41 12.46 -2.14
N LEU A 83 2.91 13.53 -2.76
CA LEU A 83 3.75 14.39 -3.59
C LEU A 83 4.86 15.02 -2.76
N ALA A 84 4.56 15.47 -1.56
CA ALA A 84 5.55 16.05 -0.65
C ALA A 84 6.59 15.01 -0.19
N ALA A 85 6.23 13.73 -0.20
CA ALA A 85 7.12 12.63 0.16
C ALA A 85 7.84 12.03 -1.07
N ASP A 86 7.73 12.68 -2.23
CA ASP A 86 8.38 12.27 -3.48
C ASP A 86 7.88 10.90 -4.00
N VAL A 87 6.64 10.56 -3.72
CA VAL A 87 6.04 9.32 -4.26
C VAL A 87 5.59 9.58 -5.69
N PRO A 88 6.04 8.75 -6.67
CA PRO A 88 5.54 8.88 -8.04
C PRO A 88 4.05 8.56 -8.10
N VAL A 89 3.26 9.51 -8.59
CA VAL A 89 1.82 9.33 -8.79
C VAL A 89 1.62 9.00 -10.25
N THR A 90 1.15 7.80 -10.55
CA THR A 90 0.97 7.35 -11.93
C THR A 90 -0.37 7.81 -12.51
N ARG A 91 -1.34 8.09 -11.66
CA ARG A 91 -2.59 8.71 -12.06
C ARG A 91 -3.14 9.53 -10.90
N GLU A 92 -3.43 10.79 -11.16
CA GLU A 92 -3.99 11.71 -10.17
C GLU A 92 -5.39 11.29 -9.74
N PRO A 93 -5.86 11.78 -8.58
CA PRO A 93 -7.22 11.47 -8.12
C PRO A 93 -8.28 11.86 -9.13
N GLN A 94 -9.19 10.93 -9.40
CA GLN A 94 -10.35 11.20 -10.24
C GLN A 94 -11.51 10.30 -9.82
N ARG A 95 -12.74 10.75 -10.11
CA ARG A 95 -13.91 9.93 -9.85
C ARG A 95 -14.06 8.87 -10.96
N GLU A 96 -14.21 7.64 -10.54
CA GLU A 96 -14.42 6.51 -11.44
C GLU A 96 -15.90 6.35 -11.79
N PRO A 97 -16.24 5.67 -12.89
CA PRO A 97 -17.63 5.42 -13.24
C PRO A 97 -18.44 4.70 -12.16
N TRP A 98 -17.76 3.90 -11.32
CA TRP A 98 -18.41 3.19 -10.20
C TRP A 98 -18.54 4.03 -8.94
N GLY A 99 -18.16 5.31 -8.99
CA GLY A 99 -18.44 6.26 -7.93
C GLY A 99 -17.37 6.44 -6.87
N LEU A 100 -16.26 5.71 -6.97
CA LEU A 100 -15.14 5.89 -6.03
C LEU A 100 -14.17 6.94 -6.55
N GLU A 101 -13.51 7.64 -5.63
CA GLU A 101 -12.41 8.55 -5.96
C GLU A 101 -11.11 7.76 -5.87
N GLU A 102 -10.36 7.65 -6.96
CA GLU A 102 -9.17 6.80 -7.03
C GLU A 102 -7.96 7.54 -7.54
N MET A 103 -6.83 7.26 -6.89
CA MET A 103 -5.50 7.69 -7.32
C MET A 103 -4.64 6.44 -7.42
N TRP A 104 -3.66 6.43 -8.33
CA TRP A 104 -2.75 5.31 -8.48
C TRP A 104 -1.31 5.72 -8.26
N ILE A 105 -0.58 4.90 -7.51
CA ILE A 105 0.86 5.02 -7.28
C ILE A 105 1.50 3.66 -7.52
N GLU A 106 2.81 3.60 -7.49
CA GLU A 106 3.56 2.34 -7.61
C GLU A 106 4.62 2.28 -6.53
N ASP A 107 4.89 1.06 -6.05
CA ASP A 107 6.02 0.85 -5.16
C ASP A 107 7.32 0.72 -5.96
N PRO A 108 8.50 0.61 -5.30
CA PRO A 108 9.77 0.53 -6.03
C PRO A 108 9.91 -0.64 -7.00
N ASP A 109 9.14 -1.71 -6.82
CA ASP A 109 9.15 -2.89 -7.70
C ASP A 109 8.03 -2.84 -8.75
N GLY A 110 7.32 -1.73 -8.86
CA GLY A 110 6.25 -1.59 -9.85
C GLY A 110 4.92 -2.21 -9.44
N ILE A 111 4.77 -2.58 -8.16
CA ILE A 111 3.48 -3.04 -7.65
C ILE A 111 2.53 -1.86 -7.63
N LYS A 112 1.39 -2.01 -8.27
CA LYS A 112 0.40 -0.94 -8.35
C LYS A 112 -0.37 -0.83 -7.05
N ILE A 113 -0.61 0.40 -6.63
CA ILE A 113 -1.36 0.69 -5.41
C ILE A 113 -2.47 1.68 -5.75
N ALA A 114 -3.71 1.23 -5.61
CA ALA A 114 -4.88 2.09 -5.73
C ALA A 114 -5.16 2.70 -4.36
N VAL A 115 -5.19 4.03 -4.32
CA VAL A 115 -5.51 4.78 -3.09
C VAL A 115 -6.90 5.35 -3.29
N ILE A 116 -7.82 4.93 -2.44
CA ILE A 116 -9.26 5.07 -2.68
C ILE A 116 -9.93 5.87 -1.58
N GLU A 117 -10.73 6.86 -1.98
CA GLU A 117 -11.69 7.46 -1.06
C GLU A 117 -13.09 6.97 -1.46
N ILE A 118 -13.84 6.48 -0.48
CA ILE A 118 -15.23 6.08 -0.68
C ILE A 118 -16.09 7.28 -0.27
N PRO A 119 -16.79 7.95 -1.21
CA PRO A 119 -17.64 9.08 -0.88
C PRO A 119 -18.74 8.69 0.12
N GLU A 120 -19.16 9.65 0.93
CA GLU A 120 -20.15 9.41 1.99
C GLU A 120 -21.48 8.85 1.46
N ASP A 121 -21.88 9.27 0.26
CA ASP A 121 -23.13 8.85 -0.37
C ASP A 121 -23.02 7.50 -1.10
N HIS A 122 -21.82 6.88 -1.13
CA HIS A 122 -21.63 5.60 -1.80
C HIS A 122 -22.12 4.44 -0.92
N PRO A 123 -22.77 3.40 -1.51
CA PRO A 123 -23.27 2.27 -0.74
C PRO A 123 -22.25 1.56 0.14
N LEU A 124 -20.98 1.49 -0.29
CA LEU A 124 -19.94 0.87 0.52
C LEU A 124 -19.71 1.59 1.84
N ARG A 125 -19.93 2.91 1.87
CA ARG A 125 -19.74 3.72 3.07
C ARG A 125 -20.81 3.43 4.12
N GLY A 126 -22.02 3.17 3.68
CA GLY A 126 -23.16 2.91 4.56
C GLY A 126 -23.22 1.50 5.14
N ARG A 127 -22.26 0.63 4.79
CA ARG A 127 -22.25 -0.77 5.22
C ARG A 127 -21.38 -1.05 6.44
N ARG A 128 -20.88 -0.03 7.05
CA ARG A 128 -20.03 -0.20 8.23
C ARG A 128 -20.83 -0.27 9.50
#